data_dc93a3f03409f8995bcda8f2a6ab033c
#
_entry.id   dc93a3f03409f8995bcda8f2a6ab033c
#
_cell.length_a   1.000
_cell.length_b   1.000
_cell.length_c   1.000
_cell.angle_alpha   90.00
_cell.angle_beta   90.00
_cell.angle_gamma   90.00
#
_symmetry.space_group_name_H-M   'P 1'
#
loop_
_entity.id
_entity.type
_entity.pdbx_description
1 polymer ?
#
loop_
_entity_poly.entity_id
_entity_poly.type
_entity_poly.pdbx_seq_one_letter_code
_entity_poly.pdbx_strand_id
1 'polypeptide(L)'
;MNKKKIVLFADGYVGEKLVRFLLRDFRDQILLIITYKKNQISKIAENAQIRTFVFCNNDHLISNLPKKFDLGFLLWWPKMIQKEILEVSKEGFYNLHPSLLPFSKGKHPNFWAIRNQEPYGVSIHKVREEIDTGEIIAQKSIPIGWEDNGGTLYKKSEKECINLFKKTFPKILLNKITKTIKNSGGSFHLEKEMFLESEIDLEKSYKAKDLFNLLRARTFAGKPSCWFSNKKNKYEVRIKIDKVKINI
;
A
#
# COMPACT_ATOMS: atom_id res chain seq x y z
N MET A 1 -16.33 9.07 26.93
CA MET A 1 -16.02 7.88 26.11
C MET A 1 -14.59 7.44 26.45
N ASN A 2 -14.39 6.16 26.75
CA ASN A 2 -13.04 5.64 26.96
C ASN A 2 -12.22 5.78 25.67
N LYS A 3 -11.00 6.34 25.77
CA LYS A 3 -10.07 6.45 24.63
C LYS A 3 -9.69 5.04 24.15
N LYS A 4 -9.82 4.79 22.83
CA LYS A 4 -9.42 3.50 22.25
C LYS A 4 -7.91 3.31 22.32
N LYS A 5 -7.48 2.09 22.56
CA LYS A 5 -6.08 1.66 22.59
C LYS A 5 -5.69 1.15 21.21
N ILE A 6 -4.67 1.74 20.59
CA ILE A 6 -4.31 1.54 19.19
C ILE A 6 -2.88 1.00 19.05
N VAL A 7 -2.72 -0.01 18.21
CA VAL A 7 -1.41 -0.53 17.79
C VAL A 7 -1.19 -0.20 16.30
N LEU A 8 -0.02 0.35 15.99
CA LEU A 8 0.36 0.76 14.64
C LEU A 8 1.48 -0.14 14.11
N PHE A 9 1.29 -0.64 12.92
CA PHE A 9 2.30 -1.31 12.08
C PHE A 9 2.63 -0.34 10.96
N ALA A 10 3.82 0.24 10.96
CA ALA A 10 4.12 1.35 10.06
C ALA A 10 5.50 1.21 9.40
N ASP A 11 5.56 1.47 8.09
CA ASP A 11 6.81 1.54 7.35
C ASP A 11 6.75 2.58 6.24
N GLY A 12 7.92 2.92 5.70
CA GLY A 12 8.05 3.82 4.55
C GLY A 12 7.57 5.25 4.78
N TYR A 13 7.49 6.00 3.68
CA TYR A 13 7.11 7.43 3.70
C TYR A 13 5.67 7.66 4.22
N VAL A 14 4.72 6.86 3.72
CA VAL A 14 3.31 6.98 4.14
C VAL A 14 3.15 6.66 5.62
N GLY A 15 3.77 5.57 6.09
CA GLY A 15 3.77 5.20 7.51
C GLY A 15 4.34 6.31 8.38
N GLU A 16 5.48 6.93 7.98
CA GLU A 16 6.06 8.05 8.72
C GLU A 16 5.11 9.24 8.82
N LYS A 17 4.53 9.68 7.70
CA LYS A 17 3.61 10.82 7.68
C LYS A 17 2.37 10.58 8.55
N LEU A 18 1.86 9.36 8.56
CA LEU A 18 0.69 9.00 9.34
C LEU A 18 1.02 8.82 10.83
N VAL A 19 2.17 8.26 11.18
CA VAL A 19 2.63 8.19 12.57
C VAL A 19 2.79 9.60 13.16
N ARG A 20 3.42 10.54 12.43
CA ARG A 20 3.51 11.94 12.87
C ARG A 20 2.14 12.59 13.09
N PHE A 21 1.19 12.36 12.19
CA PHE A 21 -0.19 12.82 12.35
C PHE A 21 -0.85 12.23 13.60
N LEU A 22 -0.74 10.92 13.79
CA LEU A 22 -1.37 10.22 14.91
C LEU A 22 -0.75 10.62 16.26
N LEU A 23 0.55 10.81 16.33
CA LEU A 23 1.22 11.26 17.56
C LEU A 23 0.94 12.72 17.87
N ARG A 24 0.72 13.58 16.88
CA ARG A 24 0.33 14.97 17.13
C ARG A 24 -1.09 15.08 17.69
N ASP A 25 -2.05 14.36 17.12
CA ASP A 25 -3.48 14.59 17.38
C ASP A 25 -4.12 13.52 18.27
N PHE A 26 -3.50 12.33 18.40
CA PHE A 26 -4.08 11.15 19.07
C PHE A 26 -3.09 10.39 19.95
N ARG A 27 -2.00 11.02 20.39
CA ARG A 27 -0.89 10.38 21.11
C ARG A 27 -1.34 9.46 22.25
N ASP A 28 -2.27 9.92 23.08
CA ASP A 28 -2.73 9.20 24.26
C ASP A 28 -3.48 7.89 23.96
N GLN A 29 -3.81 7.66 22.69
CA GLN A 29 -4.47 6.43 22.22
C GLN A 29 -3.47 5.42 21.65
N ILE A 30 -2.25 5.86 21.33
CA ILE A 30 -1.24 4.98 20.70
C ILE A 30 -0.46 4.23 21.78
N LEU A 31 -0.66 2.91 21.83
CA LEU A 31 0.01 2.03 22.79
C LEU A 31 1.39 1.57 22.30
N LEU A 32 1.49 1.29 21.02
CA LEU A 32 2.63 0.60 20.44
C LEU A 32 2.77 0.95 18.98
N ILE A 33 4.01 1.15 18.54
CA ILE A 33 4.36 1.30 17.12
C ILE A 33 5.36 0.22 16.76
N ILE A 34 5.05 -0.57 15.73
CA ILE A 34 5.89 -1.65 15.22
C ILE A 34 6.40 -1.22 13.85
N THR A 35 7.70 -1.32 13.64
CA THR A 35 8.36 -0.99 12.37
C THR A 35 8.95 -2.23 11.73
N TYR A 36 9.01 -2.29 10.40
CA TYR A 36 9.60 -3.42 9.71
C TYR A 36 11.12 -3.48 9.81
N LYS A 37 11.75 -2.30 9.93
CA LYS A 37 13.18 -2.12 10.15
C LYS A 37 13.42 -0.88 11.00
N LYS A 38 14.59 -0.77 11.63
CA LYS A 38 14.98 0.46 12.32
C LYS A 38 15.06 1.60 11.30
N ASN A 39 14.26 2.64 11.50
CA ASN A 39 14.10 3.75 10.56
C ASN A 39 13.67 5.03 11.29
N GLN A 40 13.30 6.06 10.54
CA GLN A 40 12.84 7.33 11.10
C GLN A 40 11.59 7.20 11.98
N ILE A 41 10.70 6.22 11.68
CA ILE A 41 9.49 5.99 12.50
C ILE A 41 9.86 5.52 13.92
N SER A 42 10.85 4.62 14.04
CA SER A 42 11.35 4.19 15.35
C SER A 42 11.84 5.38 16.19
N LYS A 43 12.65 6.27 15.60
CA LYS A 43 13.14 7.48 16.28
C LYS A 43 12.01 8.43 16.71
N ILE A 44 10.99 8.60 15.85
CA ILE A 44 9.80 9.42 16.15
C ILE A 44 9.04 8.83 17.34
N ALA A 45 8.85 7.51 17.37
CA ALA A 45 8.17 6.82 18.46
C ALA A 45 8.94 6.94 19.79
N GLU A 46 10.26 6.72 19.76
CA GLU A 46 11.16 6.88 20.90
C GLU A 46 11.11 8.30 21.47
N ASN A 47 11.24 9.33 20.62
CA ASN A 47 11.16 10.74 21.03
C ASN A 47 9.79 11.11 21.62
N ALA A 48 8.73 10.47 21.15
CA ALA A 48 7.38 10.64 21.70
C ALA A 48 7.13 9.77 22.95
N GLN A 49 8.12 9.02 23.42
CA GLN A 49 7.99 8.08 24.53
C GLN A 49 6.86 7.05 24.31
N ILE A 50 6.69 6.60 23.09
CA ILE A 50 5.77 5.51 22.73
C ILE A 50 6.58 4.22 22.63
N ARG A 51 6.08 3.16 23.27
CA ARG A 51 6.69 1.84 23.15
C ARG A 51 6.81 1.46 21.67
N THR A 52 8.00 1.04 21.26
CA THR A 52 8.28 0.65 19.88
C THR A 52 9.26 -0.52 19.82
N PHE A 53 9.14 -1.33 18.77
CA PHE A 53 10.13 -2.34 18.44
C PHE A 53 10.14 -2.63 16.92
N VAL A 54 11.22 -3.25 16.48
CA VAL A 54 11.38 -3.70 15.10
C VAL A 54 10.84 -5.11 14.98
N PHE A 55 10.01 -5.37 13.96
CA PHE A 55 9.52 -6.70 13.65
C PHE A 55 10.68 -7.64 13.31
N CYS A 56 10.73 -8.77 13.93
CA CYS A 56 11.70 -9.83 13.66
C CYS A 56 11.01 -11.02 12.99
N ASN A 57 10.06 -11.62 13.70
CA ASN A 57 9.21 -12.72 13.26
C ASN A 57 7.88 -12.68 14.00
N ASN A 58 6.97 -13.61 13.70
CA ASN A 58 5.65 -13.62 14.31
C ASN A 58 5.67 -14.00 15.77
N ASP A 59 6.53 -14.90 16.24
CA ASP A 59 6.65 -15.28 17.65
C ASP A 59 7.12 -14.10 18.50
N HIS A 60 8.12 -13.36 18.00
CA HIS A 60 8.58 -12.12 18.63
C HIS A 60 7.46 -11.07 18.65
N LEU A 61 6.68 -10.95 17.57
CA LEU A 61 5.55 -10.04 17.51
C LEU A 61 4.48 -10.40 18.54
N ILE A 62 4.02 -11.66 18.57
CA ILE A 62 3.00 -12.14 19.51
C ILE A 62 3.45 -11.92 20.96
N SER A 63 4.70 -12.27 21.29
CA SER A 63 5.26 -12.12 22.65
C SER A 63 5.34 -10.66 23.12
N ASN A 64 5.41 -9.70 22.18
CA ASN A 64 5.56 -8.27 22.48
C ASN A 64 4.28 -7.45 22.26
N LEU A 65 3.23 -8.03 21.70
CA LEU A 65 1.94 -7.35 21.61
C LEU A 65 1.30 -7.15 22.96
N PRO A 66 0.55 -6.05 23.17
CA PRO A 66 -0.34 -5.95 24.33
C PRO A 66 -1.36 -7.09 24.31
N LYS A 67 -1.65 -7.71 25.45
CA LYS A 67 -2.63 -8.81 25.54
C LYS A 67 -4.02 -8.45 25.02
N LYS A 68 -4.40 -7.17 25.08
CA LYS A 68 -5.66 -6.62 24.55
C LYS A 68 -5.45 -5.17 24.12
N PHE A 69 -5.96 -4.83 22.96
CA PHE A 69 -6.10 -3.46 22.44
C PHE A 69 -7.36 -3.37 21.57
N ASP A 70 -7.76 -2.15 21.21
CA ASP A 70 -9.04 -1.99 20.54
C ASP A 70 -8.89 -2.06 19.02
N LEU A 71 -7.89 -1.39 18.44
CA LEU A 71 -7.70 -1.26 16.98
C LEU A 71 -6.25 -1.47 16.57
N GLY A 72 -6.05 -2.18 15.46
CA GLY A 72 -4.78 -2.28 14.74
C GLY A 72 -4.82 -1.52 13.41
N PHE A 73 -3.73 -0.86 13.02
CA PHE A 73 -3.61 -0.20 11.72
C PHE A 73 -2.33 -0.61 11.02
N LEU A 74 -2.47 -1.06 9.77
CA LEU A 74 -1.36 -1.37 8.86
C LEU A 74 -1.14 -0.15 7.95
N LEU A 75 -0.11 0.64 8.25
CA LEU A 75 0.22 1.90 7.60
C LEU A 75 1.43 1.69 6.68
N TRP A 76 1.18 1.23 5.46
CA TRP A 76 2.24 0.86 4.51
C TRP A 76 3.07 -0.34 4.98
N TRP A 77 2.41 -1.28 5.65
CA TRP A 77 3.07 -2.45 6.23
C TRP A 77 3.32 -3.53 5.14
N PRO A 78 4.56 -4.07 5.01
CA PRO A 78 4.90 -4.94 3.88
C PRO A 78 4.59 -6.43 4.08
N LYS A 79 4.18 -6.84 5.29
CA LYS A 79 3.98 -8.25 5.65
C LYS A 79 2.51 -8.57 5.92
N MET A 80 2.15 -9.83 5.71
CA MET A 80 0.86 -10.36 6.17
C MET A 80 0.83 -10.40 7.70
N ILE A 81 -0.36 -10.24 8.25
CA ILE A 81 -0.65 -10.41 9.67
C ILE A 81 -1.35 -11.76 9.84
N GLN A 82 -0.80 -12.62 10.69
CA GLN A 82 -1.36 -13.95 10.98
C GLN A 82 -2.64 -13.83 11.82
N LYS A 83 -3.44 -14.89 11.77
CA LYS A 83 -4.74 -14.99 12.45
C LYS A 83 -4.63 -14.70 13.94
N GLU A 84 -3.65 -15.30 14.60
CA GLU A 84 -3.42 -15.17 16.03
C GLU A 84 -3.19 -13.72 16.46
N ILE A 85 -2.61 -12.90 15.58
CA ILE A 85 -2.39 -11.46 15.80
C ILE A 85 -3.70 -10.68 15.58
N LEU A 86 -4.48 -11.08 14.56
CA LEU A 86 -5.77 -10.42 14.29
C LEU A 86 -6.76 -10.59 15.46
N GLU A 87 -6.74 -11.75 16.12
CA GLU A 87 -7.63 -12.10 17.23
C GLU A 87 -7.32 -11.36 18.55
N VAL A 88 -6.12 -10.75 18.70
CA VAL A 88 -5.78 -9.95 19.89
C VAL A 88 -6.51 -8.61 19.93
N SER A 89 -6.90 -8.08 18.77
CA SER A 89 -7.63 -6.82 18.67
C SER A 89 -9.14 -7.01 18.86
N LYS A 90 -9.76 -6.18 19.70
CA LYS A 90 -11.21 -6.25 19.96
C LYS A 90 -12.07 -5.85 18.77
N GLU A 91 -11.64 -4.84 18.01
CA GLU A 91 -12.40 -4.24 16.91
C GLU A 91 -11.74 -4.52 15.55
N GLY A 92 -10.65 -5.31 15.54
CA GLY A 92 -9.95 -5.76 14.36
C GLY A 92 -8.87 -4.80 13.85
N PHE A 93 -8.41 -5.10 12.65
CA PHE A 93 -7.35 -4.36 11.98
C PHE A 93 -7.88 -3.70 10.71
N TYR A 94 -7.28 -2.56 10.39
CA TYR A 94 -7.51 -1.83 9.15
C TYR A 94 -6.21 -1.71 8.37
N ASN A 95 -6.26 -1.97 7.07
CA ASN A 95 -5.14 -1.80 6.16
C ASN A 95 -5.37 -0.61 5.23
N LEU A 96 -4.31 0.13 4.97
CA LEU A 96 -4.26 1.19 3.97
C LEU A 96 -3.56 0.65 2.73
N HIS A 97 -4.32 0.35 1.69
CA HIS A 97 -3.86 -0.32 0.48
C HIS A 97 -3.85 0.61 -0.73
N PRO A 98 -2.73 0.69 -1.51
CA PRO A 98 -2.61 1.59 -2.66
C PRO A 98 -3.24 1.01 -3.93
N SER A 99 -4.46 0.50 -3.84
CA SER A 99 -5.28 0.11 -4.99
C SER A 99 -6.73 0.51 -4.81
N LEU A 100 -7.50 0.57 -5.90
CA LEU A 100 -8.95 0.69 -5.87
C LEU A 100 -9.56 -0.71 -5.77
N LEU A 101 -9.59 -1.29 -4.56
CA LEU A 101 -10.15 -2.61 -4.34
C LEU A 101 -11.58 -2.72 -4.94
N PRO A 102 -11.92 -3.86 -5.57
CA PRO A 102 -11.25 -5.16 -5.54
C PRO A 102 -10.15 -5.35 -6.58
N PHE A 103 -9.78 -4.34 -7.34
CA PHE A 103 -8.74 -4.44 -8.37
C PHE A 103 -7.32 -4.40 -7.78
N SER A 104 -6.40 -5.12 -8.41
CA SER A 104 -4.97 -5.15 -8.08
C SER A 104 -4.69 -5.42 -6.59
N LYS A 105 -5.35 -6.44 -6.00
CA LYS A 105 -5.00 -6.99 -4.68
C LYS A 105 -3.57 -7.56 -4.71
N GLY A 106 -2.93 -7.61 -3.56
CA GLY A 106 -1.59 -8.19 -3.41
C GLY A 106 -0.47 -7.21 -3.72
N LYS A 107 0.41 -7.52 -4.66
CA LYS A 107 1.66 -6.79 -4.88
C LYS A 107 1.67 -5.92 -6.14
N HIS A 108 2.37 -4.79 -6.05
CA HIS A 108 2.62 -3.85 -7.17
C HIS A 108 1.36 -3.30 -7.86
N PRO A 109 0.32 -2.85 -7.13
CA PRO A 109 -0.96 -2.44 -7.72
C PRO A 109 -0.82 -1.30 -8.74
N ASN A 110 0.13 -0.39 -8.58
CA ASN A 110 0.41 0.67 -9.53
C ASN A 110 0.93 0.14 -10.88
N PHE A 111 1.70 -0.96 -10.88
CA PHE A 111 2.15 -1.63 -12.10
C PHE A 111 0.95 -2.26 -12.83
N TRP A 112 0.16 -3.06 -12.11
CA TRP A 112 -0.95 -3.81 -12.70
C TRP A 112 -2.06 -2.91 -13.21
N ALA A 113 -2.38 -1.84 -12.49
CA ALA A 113 -3.38 -0.88 -12.95
C ALA A 113 -3.02 -0.25 -14.31
N ILE A 114 -1.75 0.07 -14.55
CA ILE A 114 -1.29 0.57 -15.84
C ILE A 114 -1.23 -0.56 -16.88
N ARG A 115 -0.62 -1.70 -16.52
CA ARG A 115 -0.39 -2.84 -17.41
C ARG A 115 -1.71 -3.39 -17.95
N ASN A 116 -2.70 -3.58 -17.09
CA ASN A 116 -4.00 -4.17 -17.39
C ASN A 116 -5.08 -3.13 -17.67
N GLN A 117 -4.78 -1.81 -17.56
CA GLN A 117 -5.75 -0.72 -17.69
C GLN A 117 -6.91 -0.86 -16.69
N GLU A 118 -6.61 -1.33 -15.48
CA GLU A 118 -7.58 -1.45 -14.39
C GLU A 118 -7.86 -0.10 -13.72
N PRO A 119 -9.03 0.07 -13.10
CA PRO A 119 -9.29 1.20 -12.22
C PRO A 119 -8.25 1.28 -11.10
N TYR A 120 -7.76 2.49 -10.81
CA TYR A 120 -6.77 2.70 -9.77
C TYR A 120 -7.22 3.68 -8.71
N GLY A 121 -6.66 3.54 -7.53
CA GLY A 121 -6.94 4.40 -6.40
C GLY A 121 -6.28 3.93 -5.12
N VAL A 122 -6.90 4.29 -4.00
CA VAL A 122 -6.47 3.88 -2.67
C VAL A 122 -7.68 3.44 -1.85
N SER A 123 -7.48 2.46 -0.97
CA SER A 123 -8.55 1.89 -0.15
C SER A 123 -8.12 1.75 1.30
N ILE A 124 -9.07 1.95 2.22
CA ILE A 124 -8.97 1.49 3.60
C ILE A 124 -9.97 0.34 3.74
N HIS A 125 -9.49 -0.81 4.18
CA HIS A 125 -10.33 -1.99 4.37
C HIS A 125 -10.02 -2.70 5.68
N LYS A 126 -10.95 -3.50 6.18
CA LYS A 126 -10.70 -4.41 7.30
C LYS A 126 -9.72 -5.48 6.86
N VAL A 127 -8.83 -5.88 7.76
CA VAL A 127 -7.92 -7.00 7.50
C VAL A 127 -8.62 -8.32 7.80
N ARG A 128 -8.43 -9.30 6.92
CA ARG A 128 -8.83 -10.70 7.09
C ARG A 128 -7.63 -11.61 6.84
N GLU A 129 -7.78 -12.90 7.06
CA GLU A 129 -6.72 -13.89 6.81
C GLU A 129 -6.28 -13.89 5.33
N GLU A 130 -7.23 -13.75 4.41
CA GLU A 130 -6.95 -13.64 2.98
C GLU A 130 -6.51 -12.22 2.60
N ILE A 131 -5.52 -12.15 1.72
CA ILE A 131 -4.89 -10.88 1.32
C ILE A 131 -5.91 -9.96 0.65
N ASP A 132 -6.05 -8.75 1.22
CA ASP A 132 -6.84 -7.63 0.70
C ASP A 132 -8.30 -7.96 0.34
N THR A 133 -8.94 -8.89 1.10
CA THR A 133 -10.33 -9.34 0.86
C THR A 133 -11.37 -8.74 1.82
N GLY A 134 -10.92 -8.10 2.89
CA GLY A 134 -11.85 -7.54 3.89
C GLY A 134 -12.70 -6.39 3.36
N GLU A 135 -13.81 -6.11 4.06
CA GLU A 135 -14.75 -5.05 3.72
C GLU A 135 -14.07 -3.69 3.55
N ILE A 136 -14.41 -3.00 2.49
CA ILE A 136 -13.85 -1.68 2.17
C ILE A 136 -14.60 -0.61 2.97
N ILE A 137 -13.85 0.18 3.73
CA ILE A 137 -14.35 1.23 4.60
C ILE A 137 -14.40 2.58 3.88
N ALA A 138 -13.38 2.85 3.08
CA ALA A 138 -13.28 4.09 2.30
C ALA A 138 -12.37 3.89 1.10
N GLN A 139 -12.65 4.62 0.04
CA GLN A 139 -11.84 4.60 -1.19
C GLN A 139 -11.72 6.00 -1.79
N LYS A 140 -10.65 6.17 -2.58
CA LYS A 140 -10.45 7.33 -3.44
C LYS A 140 -9.88 6.87 -4.78
N SER A 141 -10.61 7.11 -5.87
CA SER A 141 -10.13 6.88 -7.23
C SER A 141 -9.05 7.87 -7.62
N ILE A 142 -8.08 7.40 -8.39
CA ILE A 142 -6.97 8.17 -8.97
C ILE A 142 -7.00 7.95 -10.50
N PRO A 143 -7.19 8.99 -11.30
CA PRO A 143 -7.14 8.84 -12.75
C PRO A 143 -5.72 8.53 -13.23
N ILE A 144 -5.63 7.67 -14.25
CA ILE A 144 -4.36 7.31 -14.91
C ILE A 144 -4.33 8.00 -16.28
N GLY A 145 -3.43 8.95 -16.45
CA GLY A 145 -3.14 9.55 -17.76
C GLY A 145 -2.12 8.73 -18.56
N TRP A 146 -1.95 9.05 -19.85
CA TRP A 146 -0.90 8.46 -20.65
C TRP A 146 0.50 8.85 -20.19
N GLU A 147 0.66 10.04 -19.67
CA GLU A 147 1.89 10.56 -19.07
C GLU A 147 2.28 9.88 -17.75
N ASP A 148 1.35 9.14 -17.14
CA ASP A 148 1.66 8.40 -15.92
C ASP A 148 2.49 7.15 -16.20
N ASN A 149 3.45 6.93 -15.31
CA ASN A 149 4.23 5.70 -15.23
C ASN A 149 4.14 5.09 -13.82
N GLY A 150 4.76 3.94 -13.61
CA GLY A 150 4.73 3.25 -12.32
C GLY A 150 5.18 4.13 -11.15
N GLY A 151 6.20 4.97 -11.36
CA GLY A 151 6.72 5.87 -10.33
C GLY A 151 5.81 7.06 -10.03
N THR A 152 5.25 7.71 -11.05
CA THR A 152 4.34 8.86 -10.85
C THR A 152 3.04 8.41 -10.22
N LEU A 153 2.49 7.27 -10.65
CA LEU A 153 1.27 6.71 -10.10
C LEU A 153 1.45 6.28 -8.63
N TYR A 154 2.59 5.69 -8.30
CA TYR A 154 2.97 5.37 -6.92
C TYR A 154 2.97 6.62 -6.03
N LYS A 155 3.60 7.72 -6.48
CA LYS A 155 3.61 8.99 -5.74
C LYS A 155 2.21 9.59 -5.56
N LYS A 156 1.34 9.49 -6.58
CA LYS A 156 -0.07 9.88 -6.46
C LYS A 156 -0.77 9.07 -5.37
N SER A 157 -0.55 7.75 -5.32
CA SER A 157 -1.16 6.90 -4.29
C SER A 157 -0.64 7.19 -2.88
N GLU A 158 0.65 7.48 -2.69
CA GLU A 158 1.18 7.90 -1.40
C GLU A 158 0.43 9.12 -0.85
N LYS A 159 0.25 10.14 -1.67
CA LYS A 159 -0.49 11.36 -1.31
C LYS A 159 -1.95 11.07 -0.95
N GLU A 160 -2.63 10.32 -1.80
CA GLU A 160 -4.06 10.02 -1.59
C GLU A 160 -4.28 9.04 -0.43
N CYS A 161 -3.36 8.11 -0.16
CA CYS A 161 -3.39 7.27 1.04
C CYS A 161 -3.35 8.12 2.32
N ILE A 162 -2.44 9.08 2.39
CA ILE A 162 -2.33 9.98 3.55
C ILE A 162 -3.62 10.79 3.73
N ASN A 163 -4.15 11.35 2.65
CA ASN A 163 -5.39 12.16 2.67
C ASN A 163 -6.59 11.32 3.10
N LEU A 164 -6.78 10.15 2.49
CA LEU A 164 -7.88 9.24 2.78
C LEU A 164 -7.85 8.79 4.25
N PHE A 165 -6.67 8.40 4.74
CA PHE A 165 -6.51 7.97 6.13
C PHE A 165 -6.89 9.09 7.11
N LYS A 166 -6.32 10.28 6.96
CA LYS A 166 -6.61 11.42 7.84
C LYS A 166 -8.10 11.76 7.90
N LYS A 167 -8.80 11.64 6.76
CA LYS A 167 -10.25 11.89 6.67
C LYS A 167 -11.09 10.77 7.32
N THR A 168 -10.60 9.52 7.24
CA THR A 168 -11.38 8.34 7.62
C THR A 168 -11.11 7.90 9.06
N PHE A 169 -9.88 8.05 9.55
CA PHE A 169 -9.45 7.62 10.87
C PHE A 169 -10.36 8.13 12.03
N PRO A 170 -10.73 9.42 12.10
CA PRO A 170 -11.63 9.90 13.14
C PRO A 170 -13.01 9.22 13.11
N LYS A 171 -13.49 8.84 11.91
CA LYS A 171 -14.77 8.12 11.76
C LYS A 171 -14.68 6.68 12.27
N ILE A 172 -13.53 6.02 12.04
CA ILE A 172 -13.26 4.67 12.60
C ILE A 172 -13.22 4.74 14.13
N LEU A 173 -12.50 5.72 14.68
CA LEU A 173 -12.41 5.90 16.13
C LEU A 173 -13.78 6.07 16.80
N LEU A 174 -14.66 6.82 16.18
CA LEU A 174 -15.97 7.17 16.70
C LEU A 174 -17.05 6.13 16.33
N ASN A 175 -16.69 5.02 15.70
CA ASN A 175 -17.63 4.02 15.15
C ASN A 175 -18.69 4.63 14.22
N LYS A 176 -18.31 5.68 13.46
CA LYS A 176 -19.20 6.41 12.54
C LYS A 176 -19.09 5.92 11.08
N ILE A 177 -18.60 4.70 10.87
CA ILE A 177 -18.65 4.05 9.55
C ILE A 177 -20.02 3.41 9.38
N THR A 178 -20.87 4.05 8.60
CA THR A 178 -22.28 3.63 8.41
C THR A 178 -22.47 2.72 7.21
N LYS A 179 -21.53 2.73 6.26
CA LYS A 179 -21.59 1.91 5.03
C LYS A 179 -20.22 1.33 4.73
N THR A 180 -20.21 0.06 4.35
CA THR A 180 -19.02 -0.63 3.81
C THR A 180 -19.31 -1.10 2.39
N ILE A 181 -18.28 -1.29 1.61
CA ILE A 181 -18.38 -1.81 0.24
C ILE A 181 -17.90 -3.25 0.25
N LYS A 182 -18.67 -4.13 -0.39
CA LYS A 182 -18.27 -5.54 -0.56
C LYS A 182 -17.00 -5.61 -1.43
N ASN A 183 -16.01 -6.32 -0.96
CA ASN A 183 -14.73 -6.51 -1.64
C ASN A 183 -14.68 -7.88 -2.33
N SER A 184 -15.38 -8.03 -3.45
CA SER A 184 -15.47 -9.30 -4.19
C SER A 184 -15.12 -9.10 -5.66
N GLY A 185 -14.57 -10.15 -6.27
CA GLY A 185 -14.08 -10.09 -7.66
C GLY A 185 -12.77 -9.32 -7.80
N GLY A 186 -12.57 -8.66 -8.95
CA GLY A 186 -11.35 -7.91 -9.27
C GLY A 186 -10.15 -8.82 -9.61
N SER A 187 -8.96 -8.31 -9.40
CA SER A 187 -7.70 -9.00 -9.73
C SER A 187 -6.81 -9.17 -8.49
N PHE A 188 -5.94 -10.17 -8.55
CA PHE A 188 -4.96 -10.48 -7.51
C PHE A 188 -3.62 -10.81 -8.15
N HIS A 189 -2.53 -10.28 -7.60
CA HIS A 189 -1.19 -10.43 -8.16
C HIS A 189 -0.13 -10.74 -7.11
N LEU A 190 0.73 -11.71 -7.44
CA LEU A 190 1.89 -12.07 -6.65
C LEU A 190 3.10 -11.22 -7.05
N GLU A 191 4.05 -11.08 -6.14
CA GLU A 191 5.27 -10.31 -6.38
C GLU A 191 6.07 -10.79 -7.60
N LYS A 192 6.19 -12.11 -7.78
CA LYS A 192 6.94 -12.73 -8.87
C LYS A 192 6.38 -12.42 -10.27
N GLU A 193 5.06 -12.23 -10.38
CA GLU A 193 4.39 -12.02 -11.68
C GLU A 193 4.88 -10.75 -12.38
N MET A 194 5.06 -9.64 -11.62
CA MET A 194 5.61 -8.41 -12.18
C MET A 194 7.01 -8.62 -12.78
N PHE A 195 7.84 -9.44 -12.16
CA PHE A 195 9.19 -9.70 -12.68
C PHE A 195 9.15 -10.53 -13.96
N LEU A 196 8.28 -11.54 -14.02
CA LEU A 196 8.07 -12.35 -15.22
C LEU A 196 7.54 -11.51 -16.40
N GLU A 197 6.56 -10.63 -16.12
CA GLU A 197 6.00 -9.72 -17.13
C GLU A 197 7.00 -8.61 -17.57
N SER A 198 8.11 -8.42 -16.86
CA SER A 198 9.07 -7.35 -17.18
C SER A 198 10.05 -7.70 -18.30
N GLU A 199 10.13 -8.94 -18.70
CA GLU A 199 10.95 -9.39 -19.82
C GLU A 199 10.25 -9.11 -21.15
N ILE A 200 10.98 -8.51 -22.10
CA ILE A 200 10.50 -8.23 -23.45
C ILE A 200 11.13 -9.27 -24.38
N ASP A 201 10.30 -10.08 -25.00
CA ASP A 201 10.71 -11.00 -26.05
C ASP A 201 10.78 -10.25 -27.37
N LEU A 202 11.97 -10.10 -27.94
CA LEU A 202 12.19 -9.35 -29.17
C LEU A 202 11.58 -10.01 -30.43
N GLU A 203 11.32 -11.31 -30.38
CA GLU A 203 10.72 -12.06 -31.48
C GLU A 203 9.18 -12.07 -31.43
N LYS A 204 8.60 -11.58 -30.32
CA LYS A 204 7.15 -11.53 -30.12
C LYS A 204 6.54 -10.27 -30.70
N SER A 205 5.41 -10.39 -31.38
CA SER A 205 4.58 -9.24 -31.78
C SER A 205 3.76 -8.71 -30.63
N TYR A 206 3.75 -7.40 -30.45
CA TYR A 206 2.97 -6.69 -29.43
C TYR A 206 2.02 -5.70 -30.08
N LYS A 207 0.81 -5.56 -29.54
CA LYS A 207 0.02 -4.36 -29.82
C LYS A 207 0.75 -3.16 -29.21
N ALA A 208 0.93 -2.09 -29.98
CA ALA A 208 1.67 -0.90 -29.54
C ALA A 208 1.19 -0.38 -28.18
N LYS A 209 -0.14 -0.32 -27.98
CA LYS A 209 -0.74 0.11 -26.71
C LYS A 209 -0.30 -0.76 -25.51
N ASP A 210 -0.26 -2.08 -25.70
CA ASP A 210 0.09 -3.03 -24.61
C ASP A 210 1.58 -2.94 -24.28
N LEU A 211 2.44 -2.75 -25.29
CA LEU A 211 3.86 -2.54 -25.09
C LEU A 211 4.13 -1.21 -24.35
N PHE A 212 3.49 -0.11 -24.78
CA PHE A 212 3.62 1.16 -24.07
C PHE A 212 3.13 1.07 -22.61
N ASN A 213 2.02 0.39 -22.35
CA ASN A 213 1.52 0.18 -21.00
C ASN A 213 2.50 -0.65 -20.15
N LEU A 214 3.08 -1.72 -20.70
CA LEU A 214 4.09 -2.50 -20.02
C LEU A 214 5.33 -1.66 -19.66
N LEU A 215 5.88 -0.95 -20.63
CA LEU A 215 7.08 -0.14 -20.47
C LEU A 215 6.87 0.98 -19.44
N ARG A 216 5.77 1.75 -19.54
CA ARG A 216 5.48 2.84 -18.60
C ARG A 216 5.10 2.32 -17.22
N ALA A 217 4.38 1.19 -17.11
CA ALA A 217 4.05 0.57 -15.82
C ALA A 217 5.32 0.20 -15.04
N ARG A 218 6.35 -0.27 -15.74
CA ARG A 218 7.62 -0.68 -15.16
C ARG A 218 8.66 0.46 -15.04
N THR A 219 8.37 1.64 -15.60
CA THR A 219 9.22 2.82 -15.46
C THR A 219 9.07 3.42 -14.07
N PHE A 220 10.12 3.29 -13.25
CA PHE A 220 10.19 3.78 -11.89
C PHE A 220 11.64 4.19 -11.58
N ALA A 221 11.87 5.44 -11.18
CA ALA A 221 13.22 5.93 -10.87
C ALA A 221 13.87 5.11 -9.74
N GLY A 222 15.11 4.69 -9.94
CA GLY A 222 15.88 3.90 -8.96
C GLY A 222 15.40 2.44 -8.79
N LYS A 223 14.53 1.95 -9.65
CA LYS A 223 14.09 0.55 -9.66
C LYS A 223 14.41 -0.11 -11.01
N PRO A 224 14.59 -1.44 -11.07
CA PRO A 224 14.69 -2.17 -12.33
C PRO A 224 13.48 -1.91 -13.22
N SER A 225 13.66 -1.83 -14.54
CA SER A 225 12.57 -1.61 -15.49
C SER A 225 12.30 -2.85 -16.36
N CYS A 226 11.51 -2.72 -17.41
CA CYS A 226 11.44 -3.77 -18.43
C CYS A 226 12.81 -3.98 -19.04
N TRP A 227 13.06 -5.19 -19.48
CA TRP A 227 14.36 -5.57 -20.03
C TRP A 227 14.23 -6.61 -21.15
N PHE A 228 15.24 -6.65 -21.98
CA PHE A 228 15.48 -7.74 -22.92
C PHE A 228 16.96 -8.14 -22.88
N SER A 229 17.25 -9.32 -23.35
CA SER A 229 18.62 -9.80 -23.50
C SER A 229 18.97 -10.02 -24.96
N ASN A 230 20.22 -9.75 -25.30
CA ASN A 230 20.82 -10.12 -26.58
C ASN A 230 22.11 -10.88 -26.31
N LYS A 231 22.08 -12.21 -26.51
CA LYS A 231 23.19 -13.15 -26.31
C LYS A 231 24.01 -12.97 -25.04
N LYS A 232 24.77 -11.87 -24.91
CA LYS A 232 25.69 -11.62 -23.79
C LYS A 232 25.29 -10.44 -22.89
N ASN A 233 24.33 -9.62 -23.33
CA ASN A 233 24.00 -8.38 -22.62
C ASN A 233 22.52 -8.32 -22.28
N LYS A 234 22.22 -7.72 -21.12
CA LYS A 234 20.88 -7.34 -20.70
C LYS A 234 20.73 -5.83 -20.83
N TYR A 235 19.61 -5.41 -21.44
CA TYR A 235 19.29 -3.99 -21.66
C TYR A 235 18.00 -3.65 -20.93
N GLU A 236 17.99 -2.57 -20.16
CA GLU A 236 16.79 -2.04 -19.51
C GLU A 236 16.14 -0.94 -20.37
N VAL A 237 14.82 -1.00 -20.47
CA VAL A 237 14.03 -0.05 -21.27
C VAL A 237 13.15 0.79 -20.34
N ARG A 238 13.28 2.10 -20.47
CA ARG A 238 12.40 3.09 -19.81
C ARG A 238 11.84 4.01 -20.86
N ILE A 239 10.57 4.41 -20.69
CA ILE A 239 9.96 5.38 -21.59
C ILE A 239 9.42 6.58 -20.82
N LYS A 240 9.35 7.69 -21.52
CA LYS A 240 8.68 8.92 -21.10
C LYS A 240 7.65 9.29 -22.16
N ILE A 241 6.43 9.55 -21.73
CA ILE A 241 5.34 10.00 -22.60
C ILE A 241 4.96 11.40 -22.15
N ASP A 242 5.11 12.36 -23.02
CA ASP A 242 4.77 13.76 -22.75
C ASP A 242 3.45 14.12 -23.46
N LYS A 243 2.55 14.78 -22.72
CA LYS A 243 1.35 15.35 -23.27
C LYS A 243 1.70 16.65 -24.01
N VAL A 244 1.43 16.71 -25.29
CA VAL A 244 1.56 17.93 -26.09
C VAL A 244 0.18 18.47 -26.47
N LYS A 245 0.06 19.78 -26.57
CA LYS A 245 -1.17 20.39 -27.08
C LYS A 245 -1.21 20.22 -28.60
N ILE A 246 -2.31 19.72 -29.12
CA ILE A 246 -2.58 19.73 -30.55
C ILE A 246 -3.25 21.09 -30.82
N ASN A 247 -2.58 21.93 -31.62
CA ASN A 247 -3.21 23.15 -32.16
C ASN A 247 -4.01 22.67 -33.39
N ILE A 248 -5.31 22.45 -33.18
CA ILE A 248 -6.29 22.19 -34.26
C ILE A 248 -6.86 23.54 -34.71
#